data_1afb0cc0e75216f7130aa0778585a721
#
_entry.id   1afb0cc0e75216f7130aa0778585a721
#
_cell.length_a   1.000
_cell.length_b   1.000
_cell.length_c   1.000
_cell.angle_alpha   90.00
_cell.angle_beta   90.00
_cell.angle_gamma   90.00
#
_symmetry.space_group_name_H-M   'P 1'
#
loop_
_entity.id
_entity.type
_entity.pdbx_description
1 polymer ?
#
loop_
_entity_poly.entity_id
_entity_poly.type
_entity_poly.pdbx_seq_one_letter_code
_entity_poly.pdbx_strand_id
1 'polypeptide(L)'
;MDLQREIDAAVERGGGVVRVATGEREVLPFVLKSNVTLELADGAVLLASTNIADYAAALGERCFVGAEGATNIAIVGRGVIDGRGAVFREIGGLKGESQPQALPVLMRFTRCRDLRLEDFTYRRGAAWGCHLKNCDGVAMRRVKCFNHVNNTNDGIDIESANVTIEDCDIDADDDAIAFKTESDKSFAVTNVTVRNCRLASCCNAVKFGTGSYADFRDVTIEDCSLVRAKGNHRFNWWKSIPGVTNRICGIAALALEVVDGGRMDGIVVRNIEMDGYQTPIFVRLARRRDPPAGAETYLRNVLIENFRGVADSRIASSITGVPGLRPRGITLRNVSLVVPGGGTEADAAAQVPEKERAYPESFMFDKMPLPAYGFYVRHADGVLFENVDVKTASPDARKPFVFDDVN
;
A
#
# COMPACT_ATOMS: atom_id res chain seq x y z
N MET A 1 -34.56 -8.79 5.06
CA MET A 1 -34.32 -9.78 3.96
C MET A 1 -32.81 -10.00 3.90
N ASP A 2 -32.36 -11.21 3.70
CA ASP A 2 -30.94 -11.56 3.67
C ASP A 2 -30.34 -11.08 2.32
N LEU A 3 -29.28 -10.24 2.37
CA LEU A 3 -28.68 -9.68 1.15
C LEU A 3 -28.14 -10.77 0.22
N GLN A 4 -27.62 -11.88 0.77
CA GLN A 4 -27.18 -13.01 -0.04
C GLN A 4 -28.32 -13.60 -0.85
N ARG A 5 -29.52 -13.75 -0.29
CA ARG A 5 -30.69 -14.24 -1.03
C ARG A 5 -31.12 -13.31 -2.15
N GLU A 6 -30.97 -12.00 -1.96
CA GLU A 6 -31.26 -11.03 -3.03
C GLU A 6 -30.28 -11.17 -4.20
N ILE A 7 -28.99 -11.39 -3.88
CA ILE A 7 -27.94 -11.67 -4.87
C ILE A 7 -28.24 -12.99 -5.58
N ASP A 8 -28.56 -14.05 -4.85
CA ASP A 8 -28.84 -15.37 -5.41
C ASP A 8 -30.07 -15.32 -6.33
N ALA A 9 -31.13 -14.63 -5.95
CA ALA A 9 -32.30 -14.41 -6.79
C ALA A 9 -31.99 -13.59 -8.05
N ALA A 10 -31.04 -12.65 -8.01
CA ALA A 10 -30.58 -11.95 -9.20
C ALA A 10 -29.84 -12.89 -10.15
N VAL A 11 -28.99 -13.77 -9.62
CA VAL A 11 -28.25 -14.78 -10.42
C VAL A 11 -29.21 -15.75 -11.12
N GLU A 12 -30.25 -16.22 -10.42
CA GLU A 12 -31.29 -17.09 -11.01
C GLU A 12 -32.00 -16.48 -12.21
N ARG A 13 -32.06 -15.14 -12.25
CA ARG A 13 -32.62 -14.37 -13.38
C ARG A 13 -31.57 -14.05 -14.48
N GLY A 14 -30.35 -14.57 -14.37
CA GLY A 14 -29.26 -14.30 -15.30
C GLY A 14 -28.36 -13.11 -14.93
N GLY A 15 -28.53 -12.55 -13.74
CA GLY A 15 -27.81 -11.38 -13.26
C GLY A 15 -28.73 -10.17 -13.03
N GLY A 16 -28.14 -9.00 -12.83
CA GLY A 16 -28.86 -7.75 -12.67
C GLY A 16 -28.43 -6.91 -11.48
N VAL A 17 -29.24 -5.91 -11.14
CA VAL A 17 -28.94 -4.95 -10.08
C VAL A 17 -29.65 -5.34 -8.79
N VAL A 18 -28.87 -5.47 -7.72
CA VAL A 18 -29.38 -5.59 -6.34
C VAL A 18 -29.18 -4.24 -5.67
N ARG A 19 -30.28 -3.59 -5.28
CA ARG A 19 -30.26 -2.25 -4.70
C ARG A 19 -30.39 -2.28 -3.19
N VAL A 20 -29.47 -1.61 -2.53
CA VAL A 20 -29.53 -1.32 -1.09
C VAL A 20 -30.14 0.07 -0.93
N ALA A 21 -31.32 0.14 -0.32
CA ALA A 21 -32.03 1.41 -0.08
C ALA A 21 -31.31 2.26 0.99
N THR A 22 -31.62 3.56 1.01
CA THR A 22 -31.18 4.51 2.03
C THR A 22 -31.50 4.00 3.44
N GLY A 23 -30.58 4.22 4.37
CA GLY A 23 -30.66 3.81 5.78
C GLY A 23 -29.62 2.76 6.16
N GLU A 24 -29.53 2.47 7.43
CA GLU A 24 -28.61 1.47 7.96
C GLU A 24 -29.21 0.06 7.87
N ARG A 25 -28.40 -0.87 7.39
CA ARG A 25 -28.77 -2.28 7.30
C ARG A 25 -27.63 -3.15 7.80
N GLU A 26 -27.83 -3.84 8.92
CA GLU A 26 -26.89 -4.87 9.35
C GLU A 26 -27.07 -6.12 8.48
N VAL A 27 -25.95 -6.65 7.98
CA VAL A 27 -25.93 -7.81 7.09
C VAL A 27 -24.82 -8.78 7.50
N LEU A 28 -25.07 -10.07 7.27
CA LEU A 28 -24.05 -11.11 7.37
C LEU A 28 -23.04 -10.95 6.24
N PRO A 29 -21.82 -11.52 6.37
CA PRO A 29 -20.89 -11.63 5.26
C PRO A 29 -21.57 -12.24 4.04
N PHE A 30 -21.30 -11.68 2.85
CA PHE A 30 -21.95 -12.09 1.62
C PHE A 30 -20.98 -12.16 0.45
N VAL A 31 -21.39 -12.89 -0.59
CA VAL A 31 -20.59 -13.17 -1.80
C VAL A 31 -21.31 -12.60 -3.02
N LEU A 32 -20.62 -11.72 -3.77
CA LEU A 32 -21.04 -11.29 -5.09
C LEU A 32 -20.79 -12.40 -6.11
N LYS A 33 -21.70 -12.52 -7.07
CA LYS A 33 -21.66 -13.53 -8.12
C LYS A 33 -21.67 -12.89 -9.50
N SER A 34 -21.25 -13.64 -10.50
CA SER A 34 -21.15 -13.14 -11.88
C SER A 34 -22.43 -12.44 -12.37
N ASN A 35 -22.24 -11.38 -13.14
CA ASN A 35 -23.29 -10.54 -13.72
C ASN A 35 -24.18 -9.81 -12.69
N VAL A 36 -23.72 -9.63 -11.45
CA VAL A 36 -24.46 -8.91 -10.41
C VAL A 36 -23.78 -7.56 -10.13
N THR A 37 -24.60 -6.51 -10.14
CA THR A 37 -24.24 -5.17 -9.65
C THR A 37 -24.92 -4.92 -8.30
N LEU A 38 -24.12 -4.68 -7.25
CA LEU A 38 -24.61 -4.16 -5.98
C LEU A 38 -24.65 -2.64 -6.05
N GLU A 39 -25.83 -2.05 -6.05
CA GLU A 39 -26.03 -0.59 -6.07
C GLU A 39 -26.36 -0.09 -4.65
N LEU A 40 -25.52 0.77 -4.12
CA LEU A 40 -25.72 1.41 -2.81
C LEU A 40 -26.35 2.79 -3.03
N ALA A 41 -27.62 2.95 -2.67
CA ALA A 41 -28.28 4.24 -2.76
C ALA A 41 -27.56 5.31 -1.91
N ASP A 42 -27.79 6.57 -2.24
CA ASP A 42 -27.30 7.68 -1.42
C ASP A 42 -27.89 7.56 0.01
N GLY A 43 -27.02 7.65 1.03
CA GLY A 43 -27.38 7.42 2.43
C GLY A 43 -27.62 5.95 2.83
N ALA A 44 -27.37 4.98 1.96
CA ALA A 44 -27.35 3.56 2.34
C ALA A 44 -26.08 3.24 3.13
N VAL A 45 -26.20 2.48 4.23
CA VAL A 45 -25.07 2.00 5.02
C VAL A 45 -25.21 0.51 5.27
N LEU A 46 -24.32 -0.29 4.69
CA LEU A 46 -24.19 -1.71 5.04
C LEU A 46 -23.30 -1.85 6.27
N LEU A 47 -23.85 -2.31 7.36
CA LEU A 47 -23.15 -2.57 8.61
C LEU A 47 -22.76 -4.05 8.69
N ALA A 48 -21.46 -4.33 8.79
CA ALA A 48 -20.96 -5.69 8.94
C ALA A 48 -21.36 -6.30 10.29
N SER A 49 -21.60 -7.61 10.34
CA SER A 49 -21.79 -8.34 11.60
C SER A 49 -20.60 -8.13 12.53
N THR A 50 -20.87 -7.98 13.82
CA THR A 50 -19.86 -7.89 14.88
C THR A 50 -19.52 -9.23 15.51
N ASN A 51 -20.16 -10.31 15.09
CA ASN A 51 -19.90 -11.66 15.56
C ASN A 51 -18.87 -12.34 14.63
N ILE A 52 -17.69 -12.66 15.16
CA ILE A 52 -16.63 -13.32 14.37
C ILE A 52 -17.03 -14.69 13.80
N ALA A 53 -17.98 -15.37 14.45
CA ALA A 53 -18.46 -16.67 13.98
C ALA A 53 -19.24 -16.57 12.65
N ASP A 54 -19.81 -15.41 12.34
CA ASP A 54 -20.54 -15.18 11.08
C ASP A 54 -19.58 -15.13 9.87
N TYR A 55 -18.30 -14.89 10.11
CA TYR A 55 -17.25 -14.89 9.08
C TYR A 55 -16.64 -16.28 8.85
N ALA A 56 -17.47 -17.32 8.94
CA ALA A 56 -17.03 -18.67 8.59
C ALA A 56 -16.57 -18.70 7.13
N ALA A 57 -15.53 -19.49 6.88
CA ALA A 57 -14.76 -19.51 5.64
C ALA A 57 -15.55 -20.06 4.44
N ALA A 58 -16.57 -19.36 3.99
CA ALA A 58 -17.26 -19.71 2.73
C ALA A 58 -16.31 -19.64 1.50
N LEU A 59 -15.20 -18.88 1.61
CA LEU A 59 -14.19 -18.68 0.57
C LEU A 59 -12.76 -19.01 1.06
N GLY A 60 -12.59 -19.86 2.07
CA GLY A 60 -11.27 -20.18 2.62
C GLY A 60 -10.61 -19.08 3.45
N GLU A 61 -11.01 -17.84 3.31
CA GLU A 61 -10.48 -16.67 4.01
C GLU A 61 -11.62 -15.75 4.45
N ARG A 62 -11.53 -15.21 5.66
CA ARG A 62 -12.60 -14.37 6.22
C ARG A 62 -12.66 -13.02 5.52
N CYS A 63 -13.83 -12.63 5.03
CA CYS A 63 -14.12 -11.30 4.53
C CYS A 63 -15.59 -10.94 4.74
N PHE A 64 -15.90 -9.64 4.75
CA PHE A 64 -17.29 -9.17 4.84
C PHE A 64 -17.96 -9.19 3.46
N VAL A 65 -17.34 -8.61 2.46
CA VAL A 65 -17.78 -8.68 1.06
C VAL A 65 -16.78 -9.53 0.30
N GLY A 66 -17.25 -10.63 -0.29
CA GLY A 66 -16.40 -11.53 -1.07
C GLY A 66 -16.87 -11.72 -2.49
N ALA A 67 -15.95 -12.11 -3.38
CA ALA A 67 -16.24 -12.73 -4.65
C ALA A 67 -15.09 -13.64 -5.04
N GLU A 68 -15.38 -14.78 -5.67
CA GLU A 68 -14.36 -15.71 -6.15
C GLU A 68 -14.72 -16.22 -7.54
N GLY A 69 -13.78 -16.08 -8.49
CA GLY A 69 -13.96 -16.51 -9.87
C GLY A 69 -15.11 -15.84 -10.62
N ALA A 70 -15.68 -14.78 -10.08
CA ALA A 70 -16.81 -14.08 -10.65
C ALA A 70 -16.37 -13.14 -11.79
N THR A 71 -17.26 -12.99 -12.79
CA THR A 71 -17.01 -12.11 -13.94
C THR A 71 -18.14 -11.10 -14.06
N ASN A 72 -17.81 -9.88 -14.54
CA ASN A 72 -18.77 -8.80 -14.73
C ASN A 72 -19.55 -8.51 -13.46
N ILE A 73 -18.84 -8.11 -12.40
CA ILE A 73 -19.40 -7.75 -11.09
C ILE A 73 -19.10 -6.29 -10.78
N ALA A 74 -20.00 -5.66 -10.04
CA ALA A 74 -19.80 -4.28 -9.65
C ALA A 74 -20.34 -3.98 -8.24
N ILE A 75 -19.70 -3.02 -7.57
CA ILE A 75 -20.26 -2.27 -6.45
C ILE A 75 -20.26 -0.81 -6.85
N VAL A 76 -21.42 -0.19 -6.84
CA VAL A 76 -21.59 1.20 -7.32
C VAL A 76 -22.51 2.00 -6.42
N GLY A 77 -22.48 3.32 -6.55
CA GLY A 77 -23.41 4.21 -5.87
C GLY A 77 -22.80 4.90 -4.64
N ARG A 78 -23.53 5.83 -3.99
CA ARG A 78 -22.96 6.74 -2.99
C ARG A 78 -23.16 6.28 -1.52
N GLY A 79 -23.45 5.02 -1.31
CA GLY A 79 -23.59 4.46 0.03
C GLY A 79 -22.26 4.11 0.68
N VAL A 80 -22.34 3.47 1.83
CA VAL A 80 -21.22 3.14 2.71
C VAL A 80 -21.20 1.66 3.03
N ILE A 81 -20.02 1.05 2.98
CA ILE A 81 -19.72 -0.27 3.53
C ILE A 81 -18.90 -0.07 4.80
N ASP A 82 -19.44 -0.44 5.94
CA ASP A 82 -18.86 -0.21 7.26
C ASP A 82 -18.54 -1.53 7.96
N GLY A 83 -17.24 -1.79 8.12
CA GLY A 83 -16.76 -3.04 8.69
C GLY A 83 -16.91 -3.18 10.19
N ARG A 84 -17.21 -2.09 10.93
CA ARG A 84 -17.34 -2.10 12.40
C ARG A 84 -16.17 -2.77 13.12
N GLY A 85 -14.98 -2.81 12.48
CA GLY A 85 -13.81 -3.63 12.82
C GLY A 85 -13.23 -3.39 14.21
N ALA A 86 -13.57 -2.28 14.86
CA ALA A 86 -13.08 -1.96 16.20
C ALA A 86 -13.48 -3.03 17.26
N VAL A 87 -14.57 -3.74 17.05
CA VAL A 87 -15.04 -4.80 17.96
C VAL A 87 -14.12 -6.02 17.97
N PHE A 88 -13.30 -6.20 16.92
CA PHE A 88 -12.40 -7.34 16.79
C PHE A 88 -10.98 -7.07 17.30
N ARG A 89 -10.71 -5.92 17.89
CA ARG A 89 -9.37 -5.53 18.36
C ARG A 89 -8.71 -6.53 19.29
N GLU A 90 -9.48 -7.04 20.23
CA GLU A 90 -8.99 -7.97 21.26
C GLU A 90 -8.75 -9.38 20.68
N ILE A 91 -9.45 -9.72 19.61
CA ILE A 91 -9.33 -11.02 18.95
C ILE A 91 -8.06 -11.07 18.07
N GLY A 92 -7.71 -9.95 17.42
CA GLY A 92 -6.61 -9.90 16.45
C GLY A 92 -5.20 -9.83 17.04
N GLY A 93 -5.07 -9.56 18.35
CA GLY A 93 -3.76 -9.32 18.94
C GLY A 93 -3.05 -8.06 18.40
N LEU A 94 -1.80 -7.86 18.80
CA LEU A 94 -0.90 -6.85 18.25
C LEU A 94 -0.11 -7.45 17.07
N LYS A 95 0.30 -6.62 16.12
CA LYS A 95 1.18 -7.03 15.00
C LYS A 95 2.45 -7.71 15.55
N GLY A 96 2.69 -8.95 15.16
CA GLY A 96 3.80 -9.77 15.64
C GLY A 96 3.46 -10.78 16.75
N GLU A 97 2.28 -10.73 17.35
CA GLU A 97 1.78 -11.81 18.21
C GLU A 97 1.08 -12.88 17.35
N SER A 98 1.15 -14.13 17.78
CA SER A 98 0.41 -15.21 17.13
C SER A 98 -1.08 -14.93 17.26
N GLN A 99 -1.72 -14.57 16.16
CA GLN A 99 -3.17 -14.31 16.16
C GLN A 99 -3.92 -15.64 16.19
N PRO A 100 -4.71 -15.92 17.22
CA PRO A 100 -5.47 -17.17 17.29
C PRO A 100 -6.53 -17.28 16.18
N GLN A 101 -6.93 -16.16 15.60
CA GLN A 101 -7.87 -16.10 14.47
C GLN A 101 -7.51 -14.92 13.55
N ALA A 102 -7.44 -15.16 12.25
CA ALA A 102 -7.28 -14.09 11.27
C ALA A 102 -8.49 -13.14 11.30
N LEU A 103 -8.24 -11.85 11.35
CA LEU A 103 -9.28 -10.83 11.26
C LEU A 103 -9.88 -10.80 9.85
N PRO A 104 -11.20 -10.53 9.71
CA PRO A 104 -11.81 -10.45 8.39
C PRO A 104 -11.33 -9.22 7.61
N VAL A 105 -10.96 -9.42 6.36
CA VAL A 105 -10.78 -8.36 5.37
C VAL A 105 -12.14 -7.76 5.05
N LEU A 106 -12.20 -6.45 4.84
CA LEU A 106 -13.50 -5.81 4.59
C LEU A 106 -14.07 -6.23 3.24
N MET A 107 -13.28 -6.13 2.17
CA MET A 107 -13.67 -6.60 0.82
C MET A 107 -12.54 -7.43 0.22
N ARG A 108 -12.86 -8.63 -0.31
CA ARG A 108 -11.88 -9.48 -1.01
C ARG A 108 -12.46 -10.03 -2.30
N PHE A 109 -11.75 -9.75 -3.38
CA PHE A 109 -12.07 -10.24 -4.71
C PHE A 109 -10.95 -11.18 -5.16
N THR A 110 -11.27 -12.46 -5.38
CA THR A 110 -10.29 -13.49 -5.73
C THR A 110 -10.57 -14.04 -7.13
N ARG A 111 -9.59 -14.01 -8.02
CA ARG A 111 -9.70 -14.51 -9.40
C ARG A 111 -10.92 -13.98 -10.18
N CYS A 112 -11.32 -12.75 -9.86
CA CYS A 112 -12.45 -12.09 -10.56
C CYS A 112 -11.97 -11.43 -11.85
N ARG A 113 -12.90 -11.27 -12.80
CA ARG A 113 -12.67 -10.55 -14.05
C ARG A 113 -13.74 -9.48 -14.24
N ASP A 114 -13.36 -8.38 -14.91
CA ASP A 114 -14.26 -7.27 -15.18
C ASP A 114 -14.97 -6.78 -13.90
N LEU A 115 -14.16 -6.44 -12.88
CA LEU A 115 -14.63 -5.89 -11.62
C LEU A 115 -14.70 -4.37 -11.68
N ARG A 116 -15.84 -3.79 -11.29
CA ARG A 116 -16.03 -2.35 -11.22
C ARG A 116 -16.44 -1.90 -9.80
N LEU A 117 -15.69 -0.95 -9.24
CA LEU A 117 -15.89 -0.39 -7.91
C LEU A 117 -15.99 1.14 -8.06
N GLU A 118 -17.18 1.73 -7.86
CA GLU A 118 -17.40 3.14 -8.18
C GLU A 118 -18.27 3.89 -7.16
N ASP A 119 -17.83 5.10 -6.80
CA ASP A 119 -18.59 6.14 -6.11
C ASP A 119 -18.90 5.89 -4.61
N PHE A 120 -18.68 4.72 -4.07
CA PHE A 120 -19.03 4.39 -2.69
C PHE A 120 -17.88 4.69 -1.70
N THR A 121 -18.21 4.62 -0.42
CA THR A 121 -17.25 4.70 0.68
C THR A 121 -17.16 3.35 1.39
N TYR A 122 -15.94 2.90 1.72
CA TYR A 122 -15.74 1.82 2.68
C TYR A 122 -14.89 2.29 3.86
N ARG A 123 -15.18 1.74 5.04
CA ARG A 123 -14.53 2.20 6.26
C ARG A 123 -14.52 1.17 7.38
N ARG A 124 -13.63 1.40 8.35
CA ARG A 124 -13.57 0.67 9.63
C ARG A 124 -13.51 -0.84 9.47
N GLY A 125 -12.69 -1.35 8.56
CA GLY A 125 -12.39 -2.77 8.42
C GLY A 125 -11.72 -3.33 9.67
N ALA A 126 -11.87 -4.63 9.93
CA ALA A 126 -11.13 -5.29 10.98
C ALA A 126 -9.65 -5.51 10.61
N ALA A 127 -9.37 -5.70 9.33
CA ALA A 127 -8.05 -5.80 8.72
C ALA A 127 -8.01 -4.97 7.42
N TRP A 128 -7.37 -5.46 6.35
CA TRP A 128 -7.30 -4.81 5.04
C TRP A 128 -8.66 -4.35 4.52
N GLY A 129 -8.65 -3.19 3.86
CA GLY A 129 -9.87 -2.57 3.32
C GLY A 129 -10.38 -3.27 2.06
N CYS A 130 -9.58 -3.27 1.01
CA CYS A 130 -9.92 -3.90 -0.27
C CYS A 130 -8.75 -4.76 -0.77
N HIS A 131 -8.93 -6.05 -0.87
CA HIS A 131 -7.93 -6.98 -1.38
C HIS A 131 -8.33 -7.49 -2.77
N LEU A 132 -7.54 -7.15 -3.77
CA LEU A 132 -7.65 -7.61 -5.16
C LEU A 132 -6.66 -8.75 -5.37
N LYS A 133 -7.13 -10.01 -5.27
CA LYS A 133 -6.28 -11.21 -5.32
C LYS A 133 -6.42 -11.94 -6.65
N ASN A 134 -5.37 -11.95 -7.47
CA ASN A 134 -5.32 -12.63 -8.76
C ASN A 134 -6.48 -12.25 -9.71
N CYS A 135 -6.96 -11.01 -9.61
CA CYS A 135 -7.99 -10.50 -10.50
C CYS A 135 -7.39 -10.00 -11.82
N ASP A 136 -8.23 -9.91 -12.86
CA ASP A 136 -7.86 -9.43 -14.17
C ASP A 136 -8.94 -8.48 -14.70
N GLY A 137 -8.58 -7.23 -14.98
CA GLY A 137 -9.54 -6.20 -15.39
C GLY A 137 -10.32 -5.62 -14.21
N VAL A 138 -9.69 -4.73 -13.44
CA VAL A 138 -10.32 -4.03 -12.31
C VAL A 138 -10.33 -2.53 -12.58
N ALA A 139 -11.50 -1.90 -12.44
CA ALA A 139 -11.66 -0.46 -12.46
C ALA A 139 -12.21 0.04 -11.12
N MET A 140 -11.43 0.87 -10.42
CA MET A 140 -11.87 1.54 -9.18
C MET A 140 -11.87 3.04 -9.41
N ARG A 141 -13.01 3.69 -9.23
CA ARG A 141 -13.19 5.12 -9.52
C ARG A 141 -13.99 5.84 -8.45
N ARG A 142 -13.48 7.01 -8.00
CA ARG A 142 -14.16 7.88 -7.03
C ARG A 142 -14.60 7.17 -5.75
N VAL A 143 -13.84 6.14 -5.37
CA VAL A 143 -14.04 5.38 -4.14
C VAL A 143 -13.32 6.10 -2.99
N LYS A 144 -13.95 6.12 -1.82
CA LYS A 144 -13.36 6.67 -0.60
C LYS A 144 -13.11 5.57 0.40
N CYS A 145 -11.94 5.62 1.03
CA CYS A 145 -11.55 4.73 2.13
C CYS A 145 -11.24 5.54 3.37
N PHE A 146 -11.75 5.11 4.53
CA PHE A 146 -11.30 5.58 5.83
C PHE A 146 -11.13 4.38 6.77
N ASN A 147 -9.90 3.83 6.84
CA ASN A 147 -9.61 2.56 7.50
C ASN A 147 -8.60 2.72 8.64
N HIS A 148 -9.07 3.14 9.84
CA HIS A 148 -8.24 3.53 10.98
C HIS A 148 -8.70 2.95 12.32
N VAL A 149 -9.04 1.68 12.37
CA VAL A 149 -9.50 1.07 13.62
C VAL A 149 -8.56 0.02 14.20
N ASN A 150 -7.77 -0.63 13.36
CA ASN A 150 -6.81 -1.66 13.72
C ASN A 150 -5.46 -1.44 13.03
N ASN A 151 -4.47 -2.23 13.40
CA ASN A 151 -3.07 -2.07 13.00
C ASN A 151 -2.69 -2.68 11.65
N THR A 152 -3.61 -3.35 10.99
CA THR A 152 -3.45 -3.91 9.64
C THR A 152 -4.55 -3.37 8.73
N ASN A 153 -4.86 -2.10 8.91
CA ASN A 153 -5.87 -1.42 8.14
C ASN A 153 -5.27 -0.76 6.89
N ASP A 154 -4.78 -1.59 5.97
CA ASP A 154 -4.41 -1.15 4.63
C ASP A 154 -5.65 -0.59 3.91
N GLY A 155 -5.44 0.29 2.95
CA GLY A 155 -6.49 0.80 2.08
C GLY A 155 -6.83 -0.21 0.98
N ILE A 156 -5.90 -0.40 0.05
CA ILE A 156 -6.05 -1.29 -1.10
C ILE A 156 -4.80 -2.16 -1.23
N ASP A 157 -4.98 -3.48 -1.22
CA ASP A 157 -3.95 -4.48 -1.50
C ASP A 157 -4.13 -5.04 -2.91
N ILE A 158 -3.12 -4.90 -3.76
CA ILE A 158 -3.17 -5.24 -5.18
C ILE A 158 -2.25 -6.42 -5.45
N GLU A 159 -2.82 -7.58 -5.72
CA GLU A 159 -2.16 -8.78 -6.25
C GLU A 159 -2.83 -9.18 -7.57
N SER A 160 -2.96 -8.25 -8.51
CA SER A 160 -3.83 -8.38 -9.69
C SER A 160 -3.21 -7.74 -10.92
N ALA A 161 -3.76 -8.06 -12.10
CA ALA A 161 -3.34 -7.52 -13.37
C ALA A 161 -4.45 -6.66 -14.01
N ASN A 162 -4.06 -5.74 -14.92
CA ASN A 162 -4.96 -4.86 -15.65
C ASN A 162 -5.87 -4.06 -14.71
N VAL A 163 -5.26 -3.31 -13.77
CA VAL A 163 -5.96 -2.55 -12.73
C VAL A 163 -5.86 -1.06 -13.01
N THR A 164 -6.98 -0.35 -12.94
CA THR A 164 -7.03 1.12 -12.99
C THR A 164 -7.69 1.64 -11.71
N ILE A 165 -7.00 2.53 -10.99
CA ILE A 165 -7.51 3.22 -9.80
C ILE A 165 -7.42 4.71 -10.06
N GLU A 166 -8.55 5.41 -10.10
CA GLU A 166 -8.58 6.82 -10.43
C GLU A 166 -9.58 7.63 -9.59
N ASP A 167 -9.25 8.88 -9.32
CA ASP A 167 -10.09 9.84 -8.58
C ASP A 167 -10.45 9.36 -7.16
N CYS A 168 -9.64 8.53 -6.53
CA CYS A 168 -9.93 7.94 -5.23
C CYS A 168 -9.33 8.75 -4.06
N ASP A 169 -9.99 8.71 -2.90
CA ASP A 169 -9.50 9.27 -1.62
C ASP A 169 -9.31 8.14 -0.62
N ILE A 170 -8.07 7.74 -0.41
CA ILE A 170 -7.70 6.60 0.45
C ILE A 170 -6.96 7.11 1.68
N ASP A 171 -7.48 6.82 2.85
CA ASP A 171 -6.91 7.21 4.15
C ASP A 171 -6.86 5.97 5.07
N ALA A 172 -5.67 5.46 5.36
CA ALA A 172 -5.41 4.16 5.95
C ALA A 172 -4.48 4.23 7.17
N ASP A 173 -4.63 3.33 8.12
CA ASP A 173 -3.73 3.23 9.29
C ASP A 173 -2.44 2.47 8.97
N ASP A 174 -2.50 1.48 8.08
CA ASP A 174 -1.34 0.82 7.47
C ASP A 174 -1.13 1.37 6.05
N ASP A 175 -0.67 0.62 5.07
CA ASP A 175 -0.36 1.12 3.74
C ASP A 175 -1.62 1.61 2.99
N ALA A 176 -1.57 2.78 2.32
CA ALA A 176 -2.74 3.26 1.58
C ALA A 176 -2.98 2.44 0.31
N ILE A 177 -1.93 2.21 -0.48
CA ILE A 177 -1.93 1.24 -1.58
C ILE A 177 -0.70 0.35 -1.43
N ALA A 178 -0.92 -0.96 -1.32
CA ALA A 178 0.11 -1.97 -1.27
C ALA A 178 0.04 -2.89 -2.49
N PHE A 179 1.11 -2.98 -3.26
CA PHE A 179 1.31 -3.98 -4.31
C PHE A 179 2.02 -5.18 -3.69
N LYS A 180 1.42 -6.36 -3.78
CA LYS A 180 1.94 -7.58 -3.15
C LYS A 180 1.91 -8.75 -4.13
N THR A 181 2.76 -9.75 -3.91
CA THR A 181 2.76 -11.03 -4.62
C THR A 181 2.98 -12.18 -3.65
N GLU A 182 2.23 -12.18 -2.55
CA GLU A 182 2.42 -13.14 -1.45
C GLU A 182 1.35 -14.23 -1.38
N SER A 183 0.14 -13.94 -1.84
CA SER A 183 -0.98 -14.90 -1.80
C SER A 183 -0.83 -15.99 -2.86
N ASP A 184 -0.35 -15.63 -4.04
CA ASP A 184 0.04 -16.55 -5.11
C ASP A 184 1.42 -16.09 -5.62
N LYS A 185 2.44 -16.83 -5.22
CA LYS A 185 3.84 -16.49 -5.51
C LYS A 185 4.24 -16.63 -6.98
N SER A 186 3.32 -17.03 -7.84
CA SER A 186 3.49 -17.12 -9.28
C SER A 186 2.74 -16.04 -10.06
N PHE A 187 1.78 -15.34 -9.41
CA PHE A 187 0.95 -14.33 -10.06
C PHE A 187 1.65 -12.97 -10.08
N ALA A 188 1.80 -12.41 -11.28
CA ALA A 188 2.43 -11.11 -11.46
C ALA A 188 1.42 -9.96 -11.29
N VAL A 189 1.83 -8.92 -10.58
CA VAL A 189 1.16 -7.61 -10.64
C VAL A 189 1.67 -6.88 -11.87
N THR A 190 0.80 -6.65 -12.85
CA THR A 190 1.21 -6.04 -14.12
C THR A 190 0.11 -5.17 -14.73
N ASN A 191 0.53 -4.17 -15.52
CA ASN A 191 -0.38 -3.24 -16.18
C ASN A 191 -1.34 -2.58 -15.20
N VAL A 192 -0.77 -1.84 -14.24
CA VAL A 192 -1.55 -1.13 -13.21
C VAL A 192 -1.34 0.37 -13.36
N THR A 193 -2.43 1.13 -13.33
CA THR A 193 -2.41 2.60 -13.32
C THR A 193 -3.15 3.11 -12.08
N VAL A 194 -2.46 3.96 -11.30
CA VAL A 194 -3.05 4.73 -10.19
C VAL A 194 -2.91 6.19 -10.55
N ARG A 195 -4.02 6.92 -10.68
CA ARG A 195 -3.95 8.33 -11.08
C ARG A 195 -4.97 9.22 -10.38
N ASN A 196 -4.61 10.50 -10.25
CA ASN A 196 -5.47 11.53 -9.69
C ASN A 196 -6.06 11.15 -8.32
N CYS A 197 -5.26 10.49 -7.48
CA CYS A 197 -5.69 9.99 -6.17
C CYS A 197 -5.08 10.81 -5.04
N ARG A 198 -5.86 10.94 -3.95
CA ARG A 198 -5.35 11.38 -2.65
C ARG A 198 -5.06 10.12 -1.82
N LEU A 199 -3.80 9.91 -1.47
CA LEU A 199 -3.33 8.75 -0.72
C LEU A 199 -2.76 9.20 0.62
N ALA A 200 -3.36 8.76 1.70
CA ALA A 200 -2.95 9.10 3.06
C ALA A 200 -2.76 7.81 3.87
N SER A 201 -1.66 7.75 4.61
CA SER A 201 -1.32 6.58 5.42
C SER A 201 -0.55 6.96 6.66
N CYS A 202 -0.74 6.19 7.73
CA CYS A 202 0.16 6.21 8.89
C CYS A 202 1.37 5.27 8.71
N CYS A 203 1.43 4.49 7.62
CA CYS A 203 2.55 3.63 7.25
C CYS A 203 3.15 4.10 5.91
N ASN A 204 2.84 3.50 4.80
CA ASN A 204 3.35 3.95 3.50
C ASN A 204 2.20 4.39 2.58
N ALA A 205 2.37 5.51 1.84
CA ALA A 205 1.32 5.92 0.90
C ALA A 205 1.23 4.95 -0.27
N VAL A 206 2.38 4.59 -0.84
CA VAL A 206 2.51 3.60 -1.89
C VAL A 206 3.63 2.65 -1.54
N LYS A 207 3.33 1.36 -1.47
CA LYS A 207 4.29 0.32 -1.16
C LYS A 207 4.23 -0.81 -2.17
N PHE A 208 5.38 -1.22 -2.68
CA PHE A 208 5.60 -2.48 -3.36
C PHE A 208 6.26 -3.45 -2.38
N GLY A 209 5.56 -4.47 -1.99
CA GLY A 209 6.01 -5.38 -0.93
C GLY A 209 5.07 -5.32 0.30
N THR A 210 5.49 -5.85 1.45
CA THR A 210 6.74 -6.58 1.64
C THR A 210 6.75 -7.90 0.88
N GLY A 211 5.59 -8.58 0.74
CA GLY A 211 5.46 -9.82 -0.04
C GLY A 211 5.80 -9.61 -1.51
N SER A 212 7.06 -9.93 -1.90
CA SER A 212 7.62 -9.70 -3.23
C SER A 212 8.22 -10.98 -3.82
N TYR A 213 7.36 -11.99 -4.02
CA TYR A 213 7.77 -13.31 -4.51
C TYR A 213 7.70 -13.47 -6.04
N ALA A 214 6.81 -12.73 -6.71
CA ALA A 214 6.66 -12.73 -8.16
C ALA A 214 6.96 -11.33 -8.74
N ASP A 215 6.46 -11.05 -9.93
CA ASP A 215 6.81 -9.85 -10.68
C ASP A 215 5.90 -8.66 -10.35
N PHE A 216 6.52 -7.49 -10.26
CA PHE A 216 5.87 -6.19 -10.41
C PHE A 216 6.31 -5.59 -11.74
N ARG A 217 5.41 -5.38 -12.70
CA ARG A 217 5.74 -4.88 -14.03
C ARG A 217 4.74 -3.87 -14.55
N ASP A 218 5.23 -2.88 -15.29
CA ASP A 218 4.39 -1.94 -16.02
C ASP A 218 3.36 -1.24 -15.11
N VAL A 219 3.85 -0.64 -14.01
CA VAL A 219 3.00 0.08 -13.06
C VAL A 219 3.28 1.58 -13.18
N THR A 220 2.21 2.36 -13.37
CA THR A 220 2.26 3.81 -13.43
C THR A 220 1.46 4.41 -12.26
N ILE A 221 2.09 5.33 -11.53
CA ILE A 221 1.47 6.11 -10.46
C ILE A 221 1.67 7.57 -10.81
N GLU A 222 0.59 8.30 -11.08
CA GLU A 222 0.69 9.64 -11.59
C GLU A 222 -0.38 10.60 -11.05
N ASP A 223 -0.03 11.89 -11.04
CA ASP A 223 -0.96 12.96 -10.65
C ASP A 223 -1.58 12.74 -9.26
N CYS A 224 -0.80 12.20 -8.31
CA CYS A 224 -1.29 11.84 -6.98
C CYS A 224 -0.74 12.77 -5.89
N SER A 225 -1.55 12.95 -4.84
CA SER A 225 -1.15 13.63 -3.61
C SER A 225 -0.96 12.61 -2.50
N LEU A 226 0.28 12.45 -2.02
CA LEU A 226 0.64 11.59 -0.90
C LEU A 226 0.66 12.46 0.36
N VAL A 227 -0.39 12.37 1.17
CA VAL A 227 -0.64 13.36 2.21
C VAL A 227 -0.77 12.74 3.59
N ARG A 228 -0.72 13.58 4.60
CA ARG A 228 -0.90 13.20 5.99
C ARG A 228 -2.26 12.53 6.22
N ALA A 229 -2.25 11.41 6.95
CA ALA A 229 -3.47 10.73 7.36
C ALA A 229 -4.31 11.60 8.31
N LYS A 230 -5.62 11.46 8.24
CA LYS A 230 -6.57 12.13 9.14
C LYS A 230 -6.81 11.36 10.43
N GLY A 231 -6.58 10.06 10.42
CA GLY A 231 -6.73 9.18 11.57
C GLY A 231 -5.51 9.19 12.48
N ASN A 232 -5.73 8.79 13.74
CA ASN A 232 -4.65 8.59 14.68
C ASN A 232 -4.04 7.20 14.48
N HIS A 233 -2.73 7.17 14.39
CA HIS A 233 -1.97 5.95 14.30
C HIS A 233 -2.00 5.16 15.62
N ARG A 234 -2.36 3.90 15.58
CA ARG A 234 -2.32 3.00 16.74
C ARG A 234 -0.91 2.55 17.09
N PHE A 235 -0.05 2.35 16.09
CA PHE A 235 1.36 2.13 16.29
C PHE A 235 2.08 3.45 16.31
N ASN A 236 2.82 3.67 17.36
CA ASN A 236 3.65 4.86 17.48
C ASN A 236 4.98 4.64 16.74
N TRP A 237 4.93 4.47 15.40
CA TRP A 237 6.12 4.34 14.55
C TRP A 237 7.12 5.48 14.76
N TRP A 238 6.63 6.64 15.12
CA TRP A 238 7.42 7.84 15.37
C TRP A 238 8.23 7.81 16.66
N LYS A 239 7.89 7.01 17.67
CA LYS A 239 8.48 7.07 19.03
C LYS A 239 9.98 6.89 19.08
N SER A 240 10.57 6.22 18.13
CA SER A 240 11.99 5.90 18.10
C SER A 240 12.67 6.34 16.81
N ILE A 241 12.04 7.20 16.04
CA ILE A 241 12.59 7.73 14.80
C ILE A 241 13.26 9.06 15.06
N PRO A 242 14.54 9.25 14.67
CA PRO A 242 15.27 10.49 14.91
C PRO A 242 14.65 11.68 14.20
N GLY A 243 14.43 12.78 14.93
CA GLY A 243 14.04 14.06 14.37
C GLY A 243 12.65 14.10 13.70
N VAL A 244 11.72 13.25 14.15
CA VAL A 244 10.34 13.34 13.72
C VAL A 244 9.71 14.65 14.15
N THR A 245 9.25 15.44 13.21
CA THR A 245 8.68 16.77 13.44
C THR A 245 7.18 16.72 13.72
N ASN A 246 6.50 15.70 13.26
CA ASN A 246 5.07 15.50 13.49
C ASN A 246 4.76 14.07 13.92
N ARG A 247 3.88 13.92 14.92
CA ARG A 247 3.48 12.61 15.46
C ARG A 247 2.47 11.88 14.60
N ILE A 248 1.78 12.56 13.73
CA ILE A 248 0.87 12.01 12.74
C ILE A 248 1.59 12.08 11.40
N CYS A 249 2.43 11.10 11.13
CA CYS A 249 3.18 10.99 9.87
C CYS A 249 3.33 9.53 9.47
N GLY A 250 3.32 9.28 8.18
CA GLY A 250 3.63 7.97 7.61
C GLY A 250 5.13 7.66 7.67
N ILE A 251 5.49 6.44 7.29
CA ILE A 251 6.87 5.96 7.27
C ILE A 251 7.54 6.42 5.97
N ALA A 252 7.09 5.93 4.82
CA ALA A 252 7.57 6.38 3.53
C ALA A 252 6.44 6.79 2.60
N ALA A 253 6.66 7.85 1.82
CA ALA A 253 5.68 8.24 0.80
C ALA A 253 5.68 7.22 -0.34
N LEU A 254 6.85 6.79 -0.78
CA LEU A 254 7.05 5.76 -1.80
C LEU A 254 8.05 4.73 -1.28
N ALA A 255 7.63 3.46 -1.20
CA ALA A 255 8.47 2.31 -0.84
C ALA A 255 8.45 1.28 -1.99
N LEU A 256 9.59 1.06 -2.63
CA LEU A 256 9.79 0.09 -3.71
C LEU A 256 10.68 -1.04 -3.20
N GLU A 257 10.10 -2.19 -2.90
CA GLU A 257 10.78 -3.27 -2.21
C GLU A 257 10.72 -4.58 -3.02
N VAL A 258 11.87 -5.19 -3.27
CA VAL A 258 12.00 -6.56 -3.77
C VAL A 258 12.92 -7.31 -2.82
N VAL A 259 12.35 -8.11 -1.93
CA VAL A 259 13.08 -8.74 -0.83
C VAL A 259 12.81 -10.24 -0.64
N ASP A 260 11.85 -10.79 -1.38
CA ASP A 260 11.43 -12.19 -1.25
C ASP A 260 11.69 -13.01 -2.53
N GLY A 261 12.61 -12.54 -3.38
CA GLY A 261 13.04 -13.29 -4.56
C GLY A 261 12.29 -12.97 -5.85
N GLY A 262 11.37 -12.03 -5.84
CA GLY A 262 10.64 -11.57 -7.03
C GLY A 262 11.43 -10.60 -7.91
N ARG A 263 10.73 -9.93 -8.81
CA ARG A 263 11.32 -9.04 -9.81
C ARG A 263 10.49 -7.76 -9.95
N MET A 264 11.17 -6.64 -10.18
CA MET A 264 10.52 -5.35 -10.45
C MET A 264 11.08 -4.74 -11.73
N ASP A 265 10.20 -4.32 -12.66
CA ASP A 265 10.59 -3.77 -13.95
C ASP A 265 9.54 -2.79 -14.50
N GLY A 266 9.97 -1.61 -14.96
CA GLY A 266 9.06 -0.67 -15.62
C GLY A 266 8.09 0.03 -14.67
N ILE A 267 8.59 0.59 -13.57
CA ILE A 267 7.79 1.38 -12.64
C ILE A 267 7.94 2.87 -12.94
N VAL A 268 6.84 3.56 -13.14
CA VAL A 268 6.81 5.01 -13.38
C VAL A 268 6.01 5.69 -12.27
N VAL A 269 6.65 6.63 -11.59
CA VAL A 269 6.01 7.47 -10.56
C VAL A 269 6.22 8.92 -10.97
N ARG A 270 5.15 9.66 -11.27
CA ARG A 270 5.31 11.02 -11.76
C ARG A 270 4.22 11.99 -11.30
N ASN A 271 4.58 13.28 -11.26
CA ASN A 271 3.68 14.35 -10.85
C ASN A 271 3.11 14.12 -9.44
N ILE A 272 4.01 13.94 -8.47
CA ILE A 272 3.65 13.62 -7.08
C ILE A 272 3.89 14.84 -6.18
N GLU A 273 2.90 15.14 -5.36
CA GLU A 273 3.03 16.03 -4.22
C GLU A 273 3.00 15.22 -2.92
N MET A 274 3.95 15.50 -2.01
CA MET A 274 4.10 14.77 -0.76
C MET A 274 4.11 15.68 0.46
N ASP A 275 3.32 15.35 1.48
CA ASP A 275 3.39 15.91 2.84
C ASP A 275 2.99 14.86 3.88
N GLY A 276 3.70 14.82 4.99
CA GLY A 276 3.30 13.99 6.13
C GLY A 276 3.94 12.61 6.17
N TYR A 277 5.10 12.42 5.55
CA TYR A 277 5.88 11.19 5.62
C TYR A 277 7.28 11.44 6.16
N GLN A 278 7.80 10.50 6.92
CA GLN A 278 9.15 10.58 7.50
C GLN A 278 10.21 10.55 6.40
N THR A 279 10.07 9.63 5.44
CA THR A 279 11.00 9.44 4.34
C THR A 279 10.29 9.59 3.00
N PRO A 280 10.78 10.43 2.08
CA PRO A 280 10.15 10.60 0.76
C PRO A 280 10.18 9.34 -0.09
N ILE A 281 11.36 8.75 -0.27
CA ILE A 281 11.58 7.63 -1.21
C ILE A 281 12.47 6.57 -0.55
N PHE A 282 11.99 5.35 -0.53
CA PHE A 282 12.69 4.17 -0.04
C PHE A 282 12.71 3.08 -1.11
N VAL A 283 13.90 2.71 -1.59
CA VAL A 283 14.08 1.63 -2.58
C VAL A 283 14.99 0.58 -1.99
N ARG A 284 14.52 -0.68 -1.96
CA ARG A 284 15.26 -1.81 -1.39
C ARG A 284 15.21 -3.05 -2.26
N LEU A 285 16.39 -3.54 -2.67
CA LEU A 285 16.57 -4.87 -3.24
C LEU A 285 17.41 -5.71 -2.29
N ALA A 286 16.85 -6.79 -1.71
CA ALA A 286 17.53 -7.59 -0.69
C ALA A 286 17.09 -9.07 -0.69
N ARG A 287 17.47 -9.82 0.35
CA ARG A 287 17.21 -11.27 0.50
C ARG A 287 16.53 -11.59 1.83
N ARG A 288 15.37 -10.98 2.11
CA ARG A 288 14.58 -11.38 3.30
C ARG A 288 14.19 -12.86 3.22
N ARG A 289 13.86 -13.30 2.01
CA ARG A 289 13.67 -14.71 1.65
C ARG A 289 14.55 -15.05 0.45
N ASP A 290 15.01 -16.27 0.40
CA ASP A 290 15.78 -16.75 -0.75
C ASP A 290 14.81 -17.09 -1.89
N PRO A 291 15.14 -16.69 -3.15
CA PRO A 291 14.34 -17.09 -4.30
C PRO A 291 14.40 -18.60 -4.53
N PRO A 292 13.49 -19.18 -5.30
CA PRO A 292 13.62 -20.54 -5.81
C PRO A 292 14.96 -20.71 -6.54
N ALA A 293 15.55 -21.92 -6.45
CA ALA A 293 16.83 -22.18 -7.10
C ALA A 293 16.78 -21.85 -8.61
N GLY A 294 17.73 -21.07 -9.07
CA GLY A 294 17.82 -20.62 -10.47
C GLY A 294 16.90 -19.46 -10.85
N ALA A 295 16.09 -18.95 -9.94
CA ALA A 295 15.27 -17.77 -10.21
C ALA A 295 16.12 -16.50 -10.15
N GLU A 296 15.91 -15.61 -11.11
CA GLU A 296 16.54 -14.28 -11.12
C GLU A 296 15.73 -13.32 -10.25
N THR A 297 16.41 -12.53 -9.44
CA THR A 297 15.82 -11.47 -8.61
C THR A 297 16.42 -10.13 -9.05
N TYR A 298 15.58 -9.14 -9.34
CA TYR A 298 16.05 -7.81 -9.72
C TYR A 298 15.03 -6.70 -9.42
N LEU A 299 15.54 -5.48 -9.35
CA LEU A 299 14.79 -4.23 -9.35
C LEU A 299 15.45 -3.31 -10.37
N ARG A 300 14.71 -2.95 -11.43
CA ARG A 300 15.26 -2.13 -12.52
C ARG A 300 14.22 -1.30 -13.26
N ASN A 301 14.69 -0.35 -14.07
CA ASN A 301 13.88 0.48 -14.95
C ASN A 301 12.78 1.23 -14.18
N VAL A 302 13.20 2.03 -13.20
CA VAL A 302 12.33 2.86 -12.37
C VAL A 302 12.52 4.32 -12.75
N LEU A 303 11.44 5.02 -13.07
CA LEU A 303 11.41 6.47 -13.27
C LEU A 303 10.59 7.14 -12.16
N ILE A 304 11.23 8.05 -11.43
CA ILE A 304 10.56 8.95 -10.48
C ILE A 304 10.74 10.38 -11.00
N GLU A 305 9.64 10.99 -11.44
CA GLU A 305 9.68 12.27 -12.13
C GLU A 305 8.69 13.29 -11.55
N ASN A 306 9.10 14.56 -11.49
CA ASN A 306 8.26 15.65 -10.97
C ASN A 306 7.72 15.32 -9.58
N PHE A 307 8.59 14.94 -8.66
CA PHE A 307 8.25 14.58 -7.28
C PHE A 307 8.67 15.72 -6.34
N ARG A 308 7.73 16.27 -5.59
CA ARG A 308 8.02 17.36 -4.66
C ARG A 308 7.37 17.14 -3.30
N GLY A 309 8.03 17.58 -2.23
CA GLY A 309 7.44 17.48 -0.91
C GLY A 309 8.32 17.84 0.27
N VAL A 310 7.73 17.70 1.45
CA VAL A 310 8.35 17.98 2.75
C VAL A 310 8.36 16.70 3.59
N ALA A 311 9.55 16.34 4.09
CA ALA A 311 9.72 15.18 4.95
C ALA A 311 9.56 15.54 6.43
N ASP A 312 9.04 14.61 7.23
CA ASP A 312 8.80 14.77 8.66
C ASP A 312 9.89 14.18 9.56
N SER A 313 10.98 13.63 9.01
CA SER A 313 12.08 13.11 9.81
C SER A 313 13.45 13.35 9.16
N ARG A 314 14.52 13.06 9.93
CA ARG A 314 15.90 13.12 9.46
C ARG A 314 16.36 11.88 8.70
N ILE A 315 15.51 10.85 8.58
CA ILE A 315 15.85 9.66 7.79
C ILE A 315 15.85 10.03 6.33
N ALA A 316 17.02 9.92 5.69
CA ALA A 316 17.16 10.24 4.28
C ALA A 316 16.40 9.27 3.38
N SER A 317 16.05 9.73 2.18
CA SER A 317 15.67 8.82 1.10
C SER A 317 16.83 7.85 0.81
N SER A 318 16.52 6.61 0.39
CA SER A 318 17.56 5.65 0.09
C SER A 318 17.24 4.76 -1.11
N ILE A 319 18.29 4.39 -1.84
CA ILE A 319 18.28 3.42 -2.94
C ILE A 319 19.34 2.39 -2.62
N THR A 320 18.94 1.22 -2.13
CA THR A 320 19.89 0.27 -1.57
C THR A 320 19.69 -1.14 -2.09
N GLY A 321 20.78 -1.71 -2.55
CA GLY A 321 20.96 -3.14 -2.77
C GLY A 321 21.60 -3.83 -1.57
N VAL A 322 22.09 -5.04 -1.82
CA VAL A 322 22.99 -5.81 -0.94
C VAL A 322 24.09 -6.42 -1.80
N PRO A 323 25.19 -6.92 -1.23
CA PRO A 323 26.24 -7.55 -2.01
C PRO A 323 25.69 -8.61 -2.98
N GLY A 324 25.95 -8.42 -4.28
CA GLY A 324 25.49 -9.29 -5.37
C GLY A 324 24.01 -9.15 -5.79
N LEU A 325 23.24 -8.22 -5.20
CA LEU A 325 21.92 -7.83 -5.68
C LEU A 325 21.82 -6.30 -5.73
N ARG A 326 21.98 -5.75 -6.91
CA ARG A 326 22.07 -4.30 -7.15
C ARG A 326 20.86 -3.80 -7.93
N PRO A 327 20.04 -2.88 -7.36
CA PRO A 327 19.04 -2.17 -8.15
C PRO A 327 19.73 -1.40 -9.28
N ARG A 328 19.09 -1.32 -10.45
CA ARG A 328 19.74 -0.71 -11.63
C ARG A 328 18.78 0.09 -12.51
N GLY A 329 19.31 1.11 -13.18
CA GLY A 329 18.52 1.93 -14.09
C GLY A 329 17.39 2.67 -13.39
N ILE A 330 17.71 3.35 -12.31
CA ILE A 330 16.75 4.17 -11.55
C ILE A 330 17.04 5.63 -11.89
N THR A 331 16.04 6.31 -12.42
CA THR A 331 16.13 7.74 -12.76
C THR A 331 15.23 8.56 -11.84
N LEU A 332 15.81 9.53 -11.17
CA LEU A 332 15.09 10.58 -10.46
C LEU A 332 15.25 11.88 -11.27
N ARG A 333 14.12 12.43 -11.73
CA ARG A 333 14.09 13.63 -12.57
C ARG A 333 13.15 14.69 -12.00
N ASN A 334 13.64 15.93 -11.93
CA ASN A 334 12.86 17.06 -11.40
C ASN A 334 12.30 16.75 -10.00
N VAL A 335 13.15 16.36 -9.07
CA VAL A 335 12.77 16.06 -7.68
C VAL A 335 13.16 17.22 -6.78
N SER A 336 12.20 17.73 -5.99
CA SER A 336 12.42 18.85 -5.06
C SER A 336 11.90 18.50 -3.67
N LEU A 337 12.79 18.37 -2.70
CA LEU A 337 12.47 17.94 -1.35
C LEU A 337 12.95 18.96 -0.31
N VAL A 338 12.18 19.09 0.76
CA VAL A 338 12.60 19.79 1.98
C VAL A 338 12.62 18.78 3.12
N VAL A 339 13.76 18.69 3.82
CA VAL A 339 13.95 17.79 4.97
C VAL A 339 14.23 18.62 6.23
N PRO A 340 13.97 18.12 7.44
CA PRO A 340 14.16 18.92 8.66
C PRO A 340 15.58 19.45 8.88
N GLY A 341 16.60 18.70 8.45
CA GLY A 341 17.99 18.99 8.80
C GLY A 341 18.32 18.58 10.24
N GLY A 342 19.39 19.15 10.81
CA GLY A 342 19.84 18.87 12.18
C GLY A 342 20.66 17.59 12.33
N GLY A 343 21.17 17.02 11.22
CA GLY A 343 22.15 15.93 11.27
C GLY A 343 23.50 16.42 11.80
N THR A 344 24.21 15.54 12.50
CA THR A 344 25.49 15.79 13.15
C THR A 344 26.67 15.25 12.33
N GLU A 345 27.90 15.62 12.69
CA GLU A 345 29.12 15.01 12.13
C GLU A 345 29.19 13.50 12.43
N ALA A 346 28.68 13.06 13.57
CA ALA A 346 28.56 11.64 13.89
C ALA A 346 27.59 10.92 12.97
N ASP A 347 26.46 11.54 12.63
CA ASP A 347 25.54 10.99 11.63
C ASP A 347 26.21 10.91 10.24
N ALA A 348 26.97 11.93 9.85
CA ALA A 348 27.68 11.96 8.58
C ALA A 348 28.78 10.88 8.44
N ALA A 349 29.39 10.49 9.57
CA ALA A 349 30.43 9.46 9.65
C ALA A 349 29.89 8.05 9.95
N ALA A 350 28.58 7.90 10.11
CA ALA A 350 27.98 6.66 10.55
C ALA A 350 28.12 5.53 9.50
N GLN A 351 28.45 4.34 9.98
CA GLN A 351 28.50 3.12 9.15
C GLN A 351 27.11 2.49 9.07
N VAL A 352 26.60 2.34 7.88
CA VAL A 352 25.26 1.76 7.64
C VAL A 352 25.36 0.23 7.59
N PRO A 353 24.63 -0.51 8.44
CA PRO A 353 24.67 -1.98 8.41
C PRO A 353 23.96 -2.53 7.15
N GLU A 354 24.34 -3.73 6.70
CA GLU A 354 23.74 -4.34 5.49
C GLU A 354 22.27 -4.72 5.63
N LYS A 355 21.93 -5.36 6.75
CA LYS A 355 20.54 -5.77 7.04
C LYS A 355 19.86 -6.58 5.93
N GLU A 356 20.59 -7.49 5.27
CA GLU A 356 20.13 -8.21 4.07
C GLU A 356 18.80 -8.94 4.27
N ARG A 357 18.56 -9.50 5.47
CA ARG A 357 17.39 -10.31 5.81
C ARG A 357 16.37 -9.59 6.68
N ALA A 358 16.58 -8.31 6.96
CA ALA A 358 15.67 -7.55 7.81
C ALA A 358 14.34 -7.25 7.09
N TYR A 359 13.30 -6.98 7.88
CA TYR A 359 12.04 -6.45 7.37
C TYR A 359 12.29 -5.05 6.80
N PRO A 360 11.90 -4.77 5.55
CA PRO A 360 12.22 -3.52 4.89
C PRO A 360 11.22 -2.42 5.29
N GLU A 361 11.74 -1.40 5.90
CA GLU A 361 11.09 -0.11 6.12
C GLU A 361 12.18 0.97 6.12
N SER A 362 11.86 2.20 5.80
CA SER A 362 12.87 3.24 5.67
C SER A 362 13.77 3.42 6.90
N PHE A 363 13.29 3.07 8.08
CA PHE A 363 14.04 3.10 9.34
C PHE A 363 14.76 1.78 9.67
N MET A 364 14.84 0.81 8.76
CA MET A 364 15.40 -0.53 9.01
C MET A 364 16.87 -0.54 9.42
N PHE A 365 17.62 0.48 9.06
CA PHE A 365 19.05 0.62 9.38
C PHE A 365 19.24 1.13 10.81
N ASP A 366 18.71 0.39 11.80
CA ASP A 366 18.75 0.71 13.23
C ASP A 366 18.20 2.10 13.56
N LYS A 367 17.23 2.58 12.74
CA LYS A 367 16.59 3.88 12.88
C LYS A 367 17.54 5.07 12.78
N MET A 368 18.72 4.87 12.19
CA MET A 368 19.67 5.94 11.99
C MET A 368 19.24 6.90 10.89
N PRO A 369 19.65 8.19 10.95
CA PRO A 369 19.29 9.17 9.93
C PRO A 369 19.90 8.90 8.54
N LEU A 370 20.86 8.00 8.44
CA LEU A 370 21.77 7.75 7.33
C LEU A 370 22.80 8.88 7.11
N PRO A 371 23.96 8.59 6.49
CA PRO A 371 25.03 9.58 6.34
C PRO A 371 24.76 10.70 5.31
N ALA A 372 23.61 10.68 4.67
CA ALA A 372 23.11 11.76 3.81
C ALA A 372 21.88 12.43 4.43
N TYR A 373 21.60 13.71 4.08
CA TYR A 373 20.31 14.29 4.42
C TYR A 373 19.28 14.14 3.29
N GLY A 374 19.72 13.98 2.06
CA GLY A 374 18.87 13.79 0.87
C GLY A 374 18.76 12.34 0.46
N PHE A 375 19.80 11.80 -0.19
CA PHE A 375 19.80 10.43 -0.71
C PHE A 375 21.08 9.66 -0.30
N TYR A 376 20.86 8.48 0.28
CA TYR A 376 21.88 7.47 0.48
C TYR A 376 21.71 6.37 -0.55
N VAL A 377 22.73 6.17 -1.39
CA VAL A 377 22.70 5.17 -2.45
C VAL A 377 23.80 4.15 -2.20
N ARG A 378 23.44 2.85 -2.17
CA ARG A 378 24.40 1.79 -1.87
C ARG A 378 24.13 0.54 -2.69
N HIS A 379 25.23 -0.11 -3.16
CA HIS A 379 25.16 -1.31 -3.99
C HIS A 379 24.16 -1.17 -5.14
N ALA A 380 24.33 -0.13 -5.95
CA ALA A 380 23.40 0.20 -7.04
C ALA A 380 24.17 0.52 -8.33
N ASP A 381 23.53 0.31 -9.48
CA ASP A 381 24.13 0.57 -10.79
C ASP A 381 23.24 1.50 -11.63
N GLY A 382 23.86 2.49 -12.29
CA GLY A 382 23.16 3.38 -13.23
C GLY A 382 22.00 4.13 -12.57
N VAL A 383 22.22 4.71 -11.38
CA VAL A 383 21.27 5.61 -10.72
C VAL A 383 21.53 7.03 -11.22
N LEU A 384 20.53 7.64 -11.84
CA LEU A 384 20.63 8.97 -12.43
C LEU A 384 19.83 9.99 -11.62
N PHE A 385 20.47 11.11 -11.28
CA PHE A 385 19.84 12.26 -10.64
C PHE A 385 19.87 13.43 -11.62
N GLU A 386 18.71 13.76 -12.21
CA GLU A 386 18.53 14.84 -13.18
C GLU A 386 17.67 15.94 -12.55
N ASN A 387 18.26 17.11 -12.30
CA ASN A 387 17.56 18.25 -11.65
C ASN A 387 16.91 17.81 -10.32
N VAL A 388 17.72 17.28 -9.40
CA VAL A 388 17.29 16.86 -8.05
C VAL A 388 17.85 17.83 -7.02
N ASP A 389 16.96 18.51 -6.29
CA ASP A 389 17.27 19.46 -5.24
C ASP A 389 16.71 19.00 -3.90
N VAL A 390 17.56 18.99 -2.86
CA VAL A 390 17.14 18.68 -1.49
C VAL A 390 17.63 19.79 -0.57
N LYS A 391 16.70 20.46 0.07
CA LYS A 391 16.96 21.55 1.02
C LYS A 391 16.72 21.10 2.45
N THR A 392 17.50 21.63 3.37
CA THR A 392 17.31 21.43 4.80
C THR A 392 16.63 22.65 5.43
N ALA A 393 15.65 22.41 6.31
CA ALA A 393 14.98 23.48 7.06
C ALA A 393 15.88 24.07 8.16
N SER A 394 16.87 23.31 8.66
CA SER A 394 17.89 23.74 9.60
C SER A 394 19.26 23.24 9.16
N PRO A 395 20.38 23.81 9.63
CA PRO A 395 21.72 23.34 9.29
C PRO A 395 21.88 21.83 9.50
N ASP A 396 22.62 21.16 8.60
CA ASP A 396 22.89 19.72 8.66
C ASP A 396 24.35 19.46 8.30
N ALA A 397 25.05 18.67 9.10
CA ALA A 397 26.45 18.35 8.85
C ALA A 397 26.64 17.27 7.78
N ARG A 398 25.61 16.54 7.44
CA ARG A 398 25.65 15.50 6.39
C ARG A 398 25.65 16.15 4.99
N LYS A 399 26.08 15.37 4.00
CA LYS A 399 25.98 15.77 2.58
C LYS A 399 24.58 15.51 2.01
N PRO A 400 24.16 16.20 0.95
CA PRO A 400 22.88 15.92 0.28
C PRO A 400 22.85 14.52 -0.33
N PHE A 401 23.95 14.06 -0.89
CA PHE A 401 24.09 12.75 -1.54
C PHE A 401 25.31 12.02 -1.01
N VAL A 402 25.15 10.74 -0.70
CA VAL A 402 26.24 9.82 -0.36
C VAL A 402 26.08 8.56 -1.18
N PHE A 403 27.16 8.19 -1.88
CA PHE A 403 27.25 7.02 -2.75
C PHE A 403 28.27 6.04 -2.15
N ASP A 404 27.82 4.80 -1.96
CA ASP A 404 28.62 3.72 -1.35
C ASP A 404 28.52 2.48 -2.25
N ASP A 405 29.60 2.12 -2.93
CA ASP A 405 29.63 1.05 -3.93
C ASP A 405 28.55 1.26 -5.04
N VAL A 406 28.69 2.32 -5.81
CA VAL A 406 27.77 2.69 -6.91
C VAL A 406 28.56 2.81 -8.22
N ASN A 407 28.02 2.23 -9.30
CA ASN A 407 28.57 2.29 -10.66
C ASN A 407 27.69 3.11 -11.60
#